data_c299020ac681c15617a964e57b20cbbf
#
_entry.id   c299020ac681c15617a964e57b20cbbf
#
_cell.length_a   1.000
_cell.length_b   1.000
_cell.length_c   1.000
_cell.angle_alpha   90.00
_cell.angle_beta   90.00
_cell.angle_gamma   90.00
#
_symmetry.space_group_name_H-M   'P 1'
#
loop_
_entity.id
_entity.type
_entity.pdbx_description
1 polymer ?
#
loop_
_entity_poly.entity_id
_entity_poly.type
_entity_poly.pdbx_seq_one_letter_code
_entity_poly.pdbx_strand_id
1 'polypeptide(L)'
;MNCAALRRLPPKWENARPSCDSPPLIQFRQLTLTRGVRRLIEAASLQIHAGWRVGVVGANGSGKSSLFALLRGDIQSEAGDCLLPRDWRVASVAQETPPLPQAAIEFVLDGDEELRRVERAIAAADAAHDGRALADLHVRLEAIGGYSARARAAALLAGLG
;
A
#
# COMPACT_ATOMS: atom_id res chain seq x y z
N MET A 1 -22.50 -19.86 -9.31
CA MET A 1 -21.14 -19.51 -9.79
C MET A 1 -20.36 -19.02 -8.59
N ASN A 2 -19.49 -19.88 -8.05
CA ASN A 2 -18.74 -19.63 -6.80
C ASN A 2 -17.58 -18.69 -7.08
N CYS A 3 -17.65 -17.48 -6.51
CA CYS A 3 -16.50 -16.60 -6.40
C CYS A 3 -15.60 -17.13 -5.27
N ALA A 4 -14.57 -17.91 -5.62
CA ALA A 4 -13.59 -18.39 -4.67
C ALA A 4 -12.83 -17.19 -4.09
N ALA A 5 -13.05 -16.92 -2.81
CA ALA A 5 -12.26 -15.97 -2.04
C ALA A 5 -10.80 -16.44 -2.04
N LEU A 6 -9.98 -15.82 -2.85
CA LEU A 6 -8.53 -15.94 -2.76
C LEU A 6 -8.10 -15.44 -1.37
N ARG A 7 -7.92 -16.36 -0.44
CA ARG A 7 -7.20 -16.07 0.81
C ARG A 7 -5.79 -15.67 0.41
N ARG A 8 -5.50 -14.37 0.47
CA ARG A 8 -4.12 -13.88 0.39
C ARG A 8 -3.37 -14.46 1.59
N LEU A 9 -2.45 -15.37 1.32
CA LEU A 9 -1.49 -15.78 2.34
C LEU A 9 -0.68 -14.53 2.71
N PRO A 10 -0.48 -14.25 4.00
CA PRO A 10 0.34 -13.12 4.41
C PRO A 10 1.75 -13.30 3.83
N PRO A 11 2.39 -12.23 3.36
CA PRO A 11 3.74 -12.30 2.84
C PRO A 11 4.70 -12.76 3.96
N LYS A 12 5.73 -13.53 3.59
CA LYS A 12 6.69 -14.19 4.50
C LYS A 12 7.34 -13.26 5.54
N TRP A 13 7.32 -11.94 5.30
CA TRP A 13 7.88 -10.92 6.20
C TRP A 13 7.03 -10.67 7.45
N GLU A 14 5.74 -11.05 7.48
CA GLU A 14 4.86 -10.85 8.64
C GLU A 14 5.31 -11.61 9.89
N ASN A 15 6.10 -12.67 9.74
CA ASN A 15 6.56 -13.52 10.84
C ASN A 15 7.97 -13.18 11.36
N ALA A 16 8.68 -12.26 10.72
CA ALA A 16 9.98 -11.81 11.19
C ALA A 16 9.80 -10.84 12.38
N ARG A 17 10.19 -11.26 13.59
CA ARG A 17 10.21 -10.39 14.76
C ARG A 17 11.40 -9.43 14.65
N PRO A 18 11.19 -8.12 14.44
CA PRO A 18 12.28 -7.16 14.58
C PRO A 18 12.68 -7.07 16.07
N SER A 19 13.96 -7.03 16.36
CA SER A 19 14.46 -6.62 17.67
C SER A 19 14.07 -5.17 17.91
N CYS A 20 13.57 -4.84 19.12
CA CYS A 20 13.00 -3.54 19.47
C CYS A 20 13.96 -2.33 19.38
N ASP A 21 15.25 -2.54 19.12
CA ASP A 21 16.30 -1.51 19.13
C ASP A 21 16.87 -1.15 17.75
N SER A 22 16.37 -1.73 16.66
CA SER A 22 16.86 -1.39 15.32
C SER A 22 16.05 -0.25 14.72
N PRO A 23 16.69 0.79 14.13
CA PRO A 23 15.98 1.85 13.46
C PRO A 23 15.10 1.26 12.33
N PRO A 24 13.92 1.83 12.05
CA PRO A 24 13.05 1.34 11.01
C PRO A 24 13.79 1.38 9.65
N LEU A 25 13.91 0.24 9.01
CA LEU A 25 14.62 0.10 7.74
C LEU A 25 13.98 -0.98 6.86
N ILE A 26 14.13 -0.84 5.55
CA ILE A 26 13.87 -1.92 4.61
C ILE A 26 15.16 -2.73 4.51
N GLN A 27 15.08 -4.03 4.73
CA GLN A 27 16.26 -4.90 4.66
C GLN A 27 16.02 -6.06 3.69
N PHE A 28 16.93 -6.21 2.74
CA PHE A 28 17.04 -7.41 1.93
C PHE A 28 18.19 -8.27 2.49
N ARG A 29 17.91 -9.57 2.66
CA ARG A 29 18.89 -10.57 3.09
C ARG A 29 18.92 -11.68 2.07
N GLN A 30 20.04 -11.76 1.31
CA GLN A 30 20.24 -12.79 0.29
C GLN A 30 19.02 -12.93 -0.64
N LEU A 31 18.38 -11.81 -0.97
CA LEU A 31 17.15 -11.76 -1.74
C LEU A 31 17.39 -12.28 -3.16
N THR A 32 16.65 -13.30 -3.56
CA THR A 32 16.59 -13.79 -4.93
C THR A 32 15.18 -13.65 -5.45
N LEU A 33 15.06 -13.00 -6.61
CA LEU A 33 13.79 -12.73 -7.27
C LEU A 33 13.84 -13.23 -8.70
N THR A 34 12.88 -14.06 -9.09
CA THR A 34 12.74 -14.60 -10.44
C THR A 34 11.39 -14.19 -11.03
N ARG A 35 11.32 -14.19 -12.34
CA ARG A 35 10.09 -14.04 -13.11
C ARG A 35 10.05 -15.10 -14.21
N GLY A 36 9.25 -16.13 -14.02
CA GLY A 36 9.30 -17.33 -14.83
C GLY A 36 10.67 -18.00 -14.68
N VAL A 37 11.36 -18.25 -15.78
CA VAL A 37 12.70 -18.86 -15.81
C VAL A 37 13.85 -17.86 -15.65
N ARG A 38 13.56 -16.56 -15.61
CA ARG A 38 14.60 -15.53 -15.59
C ARG A 38 14.84 -15.03 -14.17
N ARG A 39 16.08 -15.15 -13.71
CA ARG A 39 16.54 -14.47 -12.49
C ARG A 39 16.71 -12.99 -12.74
N LEU A 40 16.07 -12.17 -11.89
CA LEU A 40 16.09 -10.71 -11.96
C LEU A 40 17.05 -10.13 -10.92
N ILE A 41 17.06 -10.72 -9.72
CA ILE A 41 17.91 -10.33 -8.59
C ILE A 41 18.45 -11.63 -8.01
N GLU A 42 19.75 -11.67 -7.70
CA GLU A 42 20.40 -12.85 -7.16
C GLU A 42 21.18 -12.49 -5.89
N ALA A 43 20.80 -13.17 -4.79
CA ALA A 43 21.45 -13.07 -3.47
C ALA A 43 21.75 -11.63 -3.00
N ALA A 44 20.86 -10.68 -3.33
CA ALA A 44 21.05 -9.27 -2.99
C ALA A 44 20.86 -9.03 -1.48
N SER A 45 21.80 -8.30 -0.90
CA SER A 45 21.72 -7.85 0.50
C SER A 45 21.87 -6.35 0.54
N LEU A 46 20.87 -5.65 1.08
CA LEU A 46 20.78 -4.20 1.07
C LEU A 46 19.99 -3.72 2.28
N GLN A 47 20.31 -2.54 2.76
CA GLN A 47 19.57 -1.84 3.81
C GLN A 47 19.21 -0.44 3.34
N ILE A 48 17.95 -0.03 3.52
CA ILE A 48 17.45 1.30 3.22
C ILE A 48 16.86 1.88 4.50
N HIS A 49 17.47 2.93 5.01
CA HIS A 49 17.06 3.55 6.26
C HIS A 49 15.94 4.56 6.05
N ALA A 50 15.17 4.83 7.11
CA ALA A 50 14.15 5.85 7.12
C ALA A 50 14.71 7.22 6.68
N GLY A 51 13.93 7.97 5.91
CA GLY A 51 14.32 9.27 5.37
C GLY A 51 15.21 9.24 4.13
N TRP A 52 15.71 8.08 3.70
CA TRP A 52 16.49 7.98 2.47
C TRP A 52 15.63 8.13 1.24
N ARG A 53 16.19 8.79 0.23
CA ARG A 53 15.65 8.83 -1.14
C ARG A 53 16.53 7.95 -2.02
N VAL A 54 15.97 6.87 -2.53
CA VAL A 54 16.72 5.84 -3.25
C VAL A 54 16.23 5.77 -4.69
N GLY A 55 17.15 5.88 -5.65
CA GLY A 55 16.89 5.67 -7.07
C GLY A 55 17.24 4.23 -7.46
N VAL A 56 16.30 3.54 -8.15
CA VAL A 56 16.54 2.22 -8.73
C VAL A 56 16.74 2.37 -10.23
N VAL A 57 17.97 2.12 -10.70
CA VAL A 57 18.36 2.25 -12.10
C VAL A 57 18.68 0.89 -12.73
N GLY A 58 18.54 0.77 -14.02
CA GLY A 58 18.82 -0.45 -14.76
C GLY A 58 18.10 -0.49 -16.12
N ALA A 59 18.54 -1.38 -17.01
CA ALA A 59 17.93 -1.60 -18.32
C ALA A 59 16.45 -2.02 -18.22
N ASN A 60 15.71 -1.91 -19.32
CA ASN A 60 14.35 -2.43 -19.38
C ASN A 60 14.35 -3.95 -19.18
N GLY A 61 13.42 -4.46 -18.39
CA GLY A 61 13.36 -5.87 -18.02
C GLY A 61 14.37 -6.33 -16.97
N SER A 62 15.14 -5.42 -16.32
CA SER A 62 16.11 -5.77 -15.26
C SER A 62 15.46 -6.12 -13.92
N GLY A 63 14.14 -6.00 -13.77
CA GLY A 63 13.44 -6.38 -12.53
C GLY A 63 13.03 -5.22 -11.65
N LYS A 64 13.18 -3.95 -12.06
CA LYS A 64 12.77 -2.78 -11.26
C LYS A 64 11.30 -2.86 -10.81
N SER A 65 10.39 -3.10 -11.74
CA SER A 65 8.96 -3.24 -11.43
C SER A 65 8.65 -4.45 -10.53
N SER A 66 9.41 -5.54 -10.68
CA SER A 66 9.27 -6.72 -9.83
C SER A 66 9.77 -6.46 -8.42
N LEU A 67 10.83 -5.66 -8.25
CA LEU A 67 11.29 -5.22 -6.94
C LEU A 67 10.22 -4.38 -6.22
N PHE A 68 9.59 -3.44 -6.93
CA PHE A 68 8.49 -2.65 -6.35
C PHE A 68 7.26 -3.50 -6.05
N ALA A 69 6.94 -4.49 -6.89
CA ALA A 69 5.86 -5.44 -6.61
C ALA A 69 6.14 -6.29 -5.37
N LEU A 70 7.40 -6.69 -5.14
CA LEU A 70 7.83 -7.37 -3.92
C LEU A 70 7.63 -6.47 -2.68
N LEU A 71 8.05 -5.20 -2.75
CA LEU A 71 7.89 -4.24 -1.65
C LEU A 71 6.41 -3.98 -1.31
N ARG A 72 5.52 -3.96 -2.30
CA ARG A 72 4.07 -3.87 -2.08
C ARG A 72 3.45 -5.17 -1.56
N GLY A 73 4.18 -6.30 -1.61
CA GLY A 73 3.66 -7.60 -1.25
C GLY A 73 2.83 -8.29 -2.34
N ASP A 74 2.85 -7.77 -3.58
CA ASP A 74 2.14 -8.37 -4.72
C ASP A 74 2.77 -9.70 -5.17
N ILE A 75 4.08 -9.86 -4.93
CA ILE A 75 4.84 -11.08 -5.24
C ILE A 75 5.72 -11.47 -4.05
N GLN A 76 6.18 -12.71 -4.05
CA GLN A 76 7.10 -13.23 -3.04
C GLN A 76 8.50 -13.46 -3.61
N SER A 77 9.52 -13.43 -2.75
CA SER A 77 10.89 -13.82 -3.09
C SER A 77 10.98 -15.34 -3.27
N GLU A 78 11.82 -15.80 -4.18
CA GLU A 78 12.15 -17.22 -4.33
C GLU A 78 13.04 -17.70 -3.19
N ALA A 79 14.02 -16.89 -2.82
CA ALA A 79 14.91 -17.15 -1.68
C ALA A 79 15.30 -15.84 -0.99
N GLY A 80 15.74 -15.95 0.26
CA GLY A 80 16.08 -14.79 1.08
C GLY A 80 14.86 -14.04 1.60
N ASP A 81 15.11 -12.96 2.32
CA ASP A 81 14.09 -12.21 3.02
C ASP A 81 14.04 -10.75 2.55
N CYS A 82 12.82 -10.23 2.47
CA CYS A 82 12.53 -8.80 2.35
C CYS A 82 11.81 -8.37 3.63
N LEU A 83 12.46 -7.60 4.47
CA LEU A 83 11.93 -7.16 5.76
C LEU A 83 11.53 -5.69 5.67
N LEU A 84 10.26 -5.41 5.99
CA LEU A 84 9.72 -4.06 6.12
C LEU A 84 9.20 -3.87 7.55
N PRO A 85 9.32 -2.66 8.14
CA PRO A 85 8.66 -2.34 9.40
C PRO A 85 7.14 -2.54 9.29
N ARG A 86 6.53 -3.14 10.32
CA ARG A 86 5.09 -3.50 10.30
C ARG A 86 4.16 -2.30 10.32
N ASP A 87 4.62 -1.20 10.85
CA ASP A 87 3.91 0.07 10.97
C ASP A 87 3.99 0.94 9.70
N TRP A 88 4.83 0.54 8.73
CA TRP A 88 4.95 1.28 7.49
C TRP A 88 3.82 0.97 6.53
N ARG A 89 3.30 2.04 5.92
CA ARG A 89 2.40 1.94 4.77
C ARG A 89 3.20 2.14 3.48
N VAL A 90 3.08 1.20 2.57
CA VAL A 90 3.69 1.31 1.24
C VAL A 90 2.69 1.96 0.30
N ALA A 91 2.97 3.19 -0.12
CA ALA A 91 2.23 3.86 -1.18
C ALA A 91 3.01 3.79 -2.49
N SER A 92 2.32 3.69 -3.61
CA SER A 92 2.93 3.66 -4.93
C SER A 92 2.15 4.52 -5.91
N VAL A 93 2.87 5.18 -6.82
CA VAL A 93 2.29 5.89 -7.96
C VAL A 93 2.37 4.97 -9.17
N ALA A 94 1.23 4.72 -9.82
CA ALA A 94 1.19 3.93 -11.06
C ALA A 94 1.85 4.70 -12.20
N GLN A 95 2.47 4.00 -13.14
CA GLN A 95 3.06 4.62 -14.34
C GLN A 95 2.00 5.21 -15.27
N GLU A 96 0.83 4.57 -15.32
CA GLU A 96 -0.30 5.00 -16.13
C GLU A 96 -1.55 5.03 -15.25
N THR A 97 -2.31 6.11 -15.36
CA THR A 97 -3.63 6.17 -14.75
C THR A 97 -4.62 5.58 -15.75
N PRO A 98 -5.33 4.49 -15.44
CA PRO A 98 -6.31 3.93 -16.34
C PRO A 98 -7.41 4.97 -16.63
N PRO A 99 -7.93 5.05 -17.86
CA PRO A 99 -9.08 5.88 -18.17
C PRO A 99 -10.30 5.30 -17.46
N LEU A 100 -10.66 5.89 -16.33
CA LEU A 100 -11.82 5.47 -15.54
C LEU A 100 -12.99 6.42 -15.80
N PRO A 101 -14.23 5.91 -15.84
CA PRO A 101 -15.42 6.74 -16.05
C PRO A 101 -15.82 7.58 -14.83
N GLN A 102 -15.05 7.51 -13.74
CA GLN A 102 -15.32 8.26 -12.51
C GLN A 102 -14.67 9.64 -12.52
N ALA A 103 -15.23 10.57 -11.74
CA ALA A 103 -14.66 11.90 -11.58
C ALA A 103 -13.26 11.83 -10.93
N ALA A 104 -12.32 12.66 -11.39
CA ALA A 104 -10.94 12.69 -10.87
C ALA A 104 -10.87 12.85 -9.35
N ILE A 105 -11.77 13.65 -8.77
CA ILE A 105 -11.83 13.87 -7.32
C ILE A 105 -12.17 12.57 -6.56
N GLU A 106 -13.05 11.74 -7.09
CA GLU A 106 -13.41 10.45 -6.48
C GLU A 106 -12.23 9.47 -6.57
N PHE A 107 -11.50 9.48 -7.69
CA PHE A 107 -10.29 8.69 -7.84
C PHE A 107 -9.22 9.05 -6.80
N VAL A 108 -9.03 10.36 -6.54
CA VAL A 108 -8.10 10.83 -5.49
C VAL A 108 -8.56 10.37 -4.10
N LEU A 109 -9.85 10.49 -3.81
CA LEU A 109 -10.43 10.06 -2.53
C LEU A 109 -10.36 8.55 -2.32
N ASP A 110 -10.44 7.75 -3.39
CA ASP A 110 -10.30 6.29 -3.33
C ASP A 110 -8.88 5.85 -2.90
N GLY A 111 -7.88 6.72 -3.07
CA GLY A 111 -6.54 6.52 -2.52
C GLY A 111 -6.47 6.56 -1.00
N ASP A 112 -7.45 7.17 -0.33
CA ASP A 112 -7.58 7.16 1.14
C ASP A 112 -8.49 5.99 1.58
N GLU A 113 -7.89 4.81 1.69
CA GLU A 113 -8.62 3.58 2.06
C GLU A 113 -9.31 3.68 3.43
N GLU A 114 -8.72 4.44 4.37
CA GLU A 114 -9.30 4.60 5.70
C GLU A 114 -10.58 5.46 5.63
N LEU A 115 -10.54 6.56 4.89
CA LEU A 115 -11.70 7.39 4.63
C LEU A 115 -12.84 6.56 4.02
N ARG A 116 -12.55 5.82 2.94
CA ARG A 116 -13.56 4.99 2.26
C ARG A 116 -14.10 3.86 3.14
N ARG A 117 -13.28 3.35 4.05
CA ARG A 117 -13.75 2.34 5.02
C ARG A 117 -14.74 2.94 6.01
N VAL A 118 -14.42 4.12 6.54
CA VAL A 118 -15.29 4.82 7.49
C VAL A 118 -16.59 5.25 6.81
N GLU A 119 -16.55 5.81 5.60
CA GLU A 119 -17.74 6.18 4.83
C GLU A 119 -18.68 5.00 4.58
N ARG A 120 -18.12 3.84 4.19
CA ARG A 120 -18.92 2.61 4.02
C ARG A 120 -19.53 2.12 5.32
N ALA A 121 -18.78 2.21 6.43
CA ALA A 121 -19.28 1.83 7.73
C ALA A 121 -20.42 2.75 8.21
N ILE A 122 -20.33 4.06 7.97
CA ILE A 122 -21.40 5.02 8.24
C ILE A 122 -22.65 4.66 7.45
N ALA A 123 -22.52 4.42 6.13
CA ALA A 123 -23.66 4.03 5.30
C ALA A 123 -24.33 2.72 5.77
N ALA A 124 -23.53 1.75 6.23
CA ALA A 124 -24.05 0.50 6.78
C ALA A 124 -24.77 0.68 8.13
N ALA A 125 -24.23 1.51 9.03
CA ALA A 125 -24.81 1.81 10.32
C ALA A 125 -26.11 2.63 10.19
N ASP A 126 -26.17 3.55 9.21
CA ASP A 126 -27.38 4.33 8.90
C ASP A 126 -28.48 3.40 8.37
N ALA A 127 -28.17 2.50 7.45
CA ALA A 127 -29.12 1.51 6.94
C ALA A 127 -29.65 0.56 8.03
N ALA A 128 -28.82 0.28 9.06
CA ALA A 128 -29.19 -0.53 10.22
C ALA A 128 -29.90 0.27 11.31
N HIS A 129 -30.03 1.59 11.19
CA HIS A 129 -30.55 2.52 12.21
C HIS A 129 -29.80 2.42 13.54
N ASP A 130 -28.48 2.12 13.50
CA ASP A 130 -27.62 2.03 14.69
C ASP A 130 -27.03 3.41 15.04
N GLY A 131 -27.78 4.19 15.81
CA GLY A 131 -27.40 5.53 16.22
C GLY A 131 -26.10 5.59 17.05
N ARG A 132 -25.79 4.52 17.83
CA ARG A 132 -24.56 4.46 18.60
C ARG A 132 -23.34 4.26 17.71
N ALA A 133 -23.40 3.30 16.79
CA ALA A 133 -22.35 3.07 15.82
C ALA A 133 -22.12 4.31 14.95
N LEU A 134 -23.19 5.01 14.54
CA LEU A 134 -23.10 6.25 13.79
C LEU A 134 -22.32 7.34 14.55
N ALA A 135 -22.60 7.54 15.84
CA ALA A 135 -21.89 8.52 16.64
C ALA A 135 -20.39 8.22 16.72
N ASP A 136 -20.03 6.98 17.02
CA ASP A 136 -18.61 6.55 17.10
C ASP A 136 -17.89 6.70 15.76
N LEU A 137 -18.55 6.37 14.64
CA LEU A 137 -18.00 6.50 13.29
C LEU A 137 -17.81 7.96 12.87
N HIS A 138 -18.70 8.87 13.25
CA HIS A 138 -18.54 10.30 12.98
C HIS A 138 -17.37 10.89 13.76
N VAL A 139 -17.17 10.49 15.03
CA VAL A 139 -15.96 10.85 15.79
C VAL A 139 -14.69 10.37 15.07
N ARG A 140 -14.71 9.14 14.56
CA ARG A 140 -13.58 8.62 13.78
C ARG A 140 -13.37 9.38 12.49
N LEU A 141 -14.44 9.70 11.75
CA LEU A 141 -14.39 10.48 10.52
C LEU A 141 -13.74 11.86 10.75
N GLU A 142 -14.09 12.51 11.85
CA GLU A 142 -13.47 13.78 12.26
C GLU A 142 -11.98 13.60 12.57
N ALA A 143 -11.62 12.58 13.35
CA ALA A 143 -10.25 12.30 13.75
C ALA A 143 -9.30 12.08 12.55
N ILE A 144 -9.78 11.46 11.46
CA ILE A 144 -9.01 11.29 10.22
C ILE A 144 -9.11 12.50 9.27
N GLY A 145 -9.82 13.57 9.66
CA GLY A 145 -10.05 14.75 8.82
C GLY A 145 -10.94 14.48 7.60
N GLY A 146 -11.86 13.52 7.72
CA GLY A 146 -12.72 13.07 6.62
C GLY A 146 -13.61 14.16 6.06
N TYR A 147 -14.16 15.05 6.91
CA TYR A 147 -14.99 16.18 6.45
C TYR A 147 -14.27 17.16 5.53
N SER A 148 -12.95 17.31 5.69
CA SER A 148 -12.14 18.18 4.82
C SER A 148 -11.49 17.42 3.65
N ALA A 149 -11.63 16.11 3.55
CA ALA A 149 -10.96 15.29 2.56
C ALA A 149 -11.27 15.71 1.13
N ARG A 150 -12.53 15.99 0.82
CA ARG A 150 -12.95 16.47 -0.51
C ARG A 150 -12.34 17.82 -0.88
N ALA A 151 -12.25 18.75 0.07
CA ALA A 151 -11.63 20.05 -0.16
C ALA A 151 -10.12 19.90 -0.38
N ARG A 152 -9.43 19.04 0.39
CA ARG A 152 -8.02 18.73 0.18
C ARG A 152 -7.77 18.09 -1.18
N ALA A 153 -8.61 17.12 -1.59
CA ALA A 153 -8.51 16.48 -2.90
C ALA A 153 -8.71 17.50 -4.05
N ALA A 154 -9.69 18.41 -3.91
CA ALA A 154 -9.91 19.46 -4.89
C ALA A 154 -8.72 20.43 -4.99
N ALA A 155 -8.13 20.81 -3.86
CA ALA A 155 -6.94 21.66 -3.83
C ALA A 155 -5.71 20.98 -4.49
N LEU A 156 -5.52 19.67 -4.27
CA LEU A 156 -4.48 18.91 -4.96
C LEU A 156 -4.69 18.88 -6.48
N LEU A 157 -5.90 18.63 -6.94
CA LEU A 157 -6.22 18.60 -8.37
C LEU A 157 -6.02 19.99 -9.01
N ALA A 158 -6.44 21.06 -8.34
CA ALA A 158 -6.23 22.43 -8.82
C ALA A 158 -4.74 22.79 -8.90
N GLY A 159 -3.90 22.22 -8.05
CA GLY A 159 -2.44 22.42 -8.10
C GLY A 159 -1.72 21.65 -9.22
N LEU A 160 -2.38 20.68 -9.83
CA LEU A 160 -1.84 19.90 -10.94
C LEU A 160 -2.18 20.47 -12.33
N GLY A 161 -3.06 21.45 -12.43
CA GLY A 161 -3.48 22.14 -13.67
C GLY A 161 -4.81 21.71 -14.18
#